data_1f1091a052fa30dd56f39520f75cf76c
#
_entry.id   1f1091a052fa30dd56f39520f75cf76c
#
_cell.length_a   1.000
_cell.length_b   1.000
_cell.length_c   1.000
_cell.angle_alpha   90.00
_cell.angle_beta   90.00
_cell.angle_gamma   90.00
#
_symmetry.space_group_name_H-M   'P 1'
#
loop_
_entity.id
_entity.type
_entity.pdbx_description
1 polymer ?
#
loop_
_entity_poly.entity_id
_entity_poly.type
_entity_poly.pdbx_seq_one_letter_code
_entity_poly.pdbx_strand_id
1 'polypeptide(L)'
;MSTFGGYVKDGTLLIRYTNSKGGSYQLFVGFSKNTLAEITTRQYIRRLNMQYVDTNRDLFGFLKHERVQMLRLAKEKLSEAATLEDTQKAAEIQEKLNSINAQVSSMHYITSALDHVNQELGKLSIHNEDQTVQFIAGESDAGKLLDNLSLAYSSADHPLTLGGDGRNNQIFLATWIAKQNIQKSIDHVTFYAIEEPEAHLHPHQQRKLSEYIQNHFNDQVFITSHSPHIASRFDPQSIVRLYPKAKYTHAACGGCSSMLQKVILDFGYRLNSLSAEVFFADGVFLVEGTSEVLFYHALARALSIDLDRLNVSIISVEGIGFKPYV
;
A
#
# COMPACT_ATOMS: atom_id res chain seq x y z
N MET A 1 4.56 25.85 20.40
CA MET A 1 5.79 25.11 20.81
C MET A 1 5.66 23.67 20.30
N SER A 2 6.67 23.16 19.60
CA SER A 2 6.62 21.78 19.14
C SER A 2 6.59 20.84 20.35
N THR A 3 5.78 19.81 20.29
CA THR A 3 5.58 18.82 21.36
C THR A 3 6.90 18.18 21.84
N PHE A 4 7.91 18.12 20.97
CA PHE A 4 9.22 17.55 21.24
C PHE A 4 10.33 18.61 21.43
N GLY A 5 10.02 19.91 21.44
CA GLY A 5 11.02 20.97 21.42
C GLY A 5 12.06 20.91 22.54
N GLY A 6 11.70 20.39 23.72
CA GLY A 6 12.62 20.21 24.83
C GLY A 6 13.56 18.99 24.72
N TYR A 7 13.33 18.08 23.76
CA TYR A 7 14.10 16.85 23.58
C TYR A 7 14.89 16.83 22.27
N VAL A 8 14.81 17.89 21.47
CA VAL A 8 15.53 18.02 20.19
C VAL A 8 16.78 18.86 20.42
N LYS A 9 17.92 18.36 19.98
CA LYS A 9 19.18 19.09 19.93
C LYS A 9 19.83 18.86 18.56
N ASP A 10 20.26 19.94 17.91
CA ASP A 10 20.89 19.90 16.57
C ASP A 10 20.05 19.12 15.53
N GLY A 11 18.73 19.30 15.57
CA GLY A 11 17.79 18.59 14.68
C GLY A 11 17.59 17.11 15.00
N THR A 12 18.26 16.57 16.05
CA THR A 12 18.19 15.16 16.41
C THR A 12 17.18 14.91 17.53
N LEU A 13 16.28 13.99 17.30
CA LEU A 13 15.35 13.44 18.27
C LEU A 13 15.52 11.91 18.28
N LEU A 14 15.80 11.33 19.45
CA LEU A 14 15.88 9.90 19.65
C LEU A 14 14.69 9.41 20.45
N ILE A 15 13.97 8.44 19.91
CA ILE A 15 12.83 7.80 20.57
C ILE A 15 13.19 6.33 20.76
N ARG A 16 13.04 5.80 21.97
CA ARG A 16 13.20 4.39 22.27
C ARG A 16 11.91 3.85 22.86
N TYR A 17 11.35 2.86 22.20
CA TYR A 17 10.22 2.07 22.69
C TYR A 17 10.73 0.73 23.18
N THR A 18 10.35 0.34 24.38
CA THR A 18 10.63 -0.99 24.93
C THR A 18 9.31 -1.64 25.33
N ASN A 19 9.16 -2.90 24.98
CA ASN A 19 8.01 -3.71 25.36
C ASN A 19 8.48 -5.00 26.03
N SER A 20 7.85 -5.38 27.13
CA SER A 20 8.09 -6.64 27.80
C SER A 20 7.10 -7.71 27.30
N LYS A 21 7.49 -8.99 27.38
CA LYS A 21 6.63 -10.12 27.02
C LYS A 21 5.30 -10.15 27.82
N GLY A 22 5.25 -9.45 28.97
CA GLY A 22 4.05 -9.28 29.80
C GLY A 22 3.14 -8.12 29.42
N GLY A 23 3.39 -7.45 28.27
CA GLY A 23 2.53 -6.39 27.73
C GLY A 23 2.76 -4.98 28.33
N SER A 24 3.72 -4.80 29.25
CA SER A 24 4.12 -3.48 29.71
C SER A 24 5.09 -2.85 28.73
N TYR A 25 4.86 -1.58 28.38
CA TYR A 25 5.75 -0.84 27.50
C TYR A 25 6.25 0.43 28.17
N GLN A 26 7.43 0.89 27.75
CA GLN A 26 8.03 2.14 28.17
C GLN A 26 8.48 2.93 26.94
N LEU A 27 8.29 4.23 26.97
CA LEU A 27 8.72 5.16 25.92
C LEU A 27 9.76 6.11 26.51
N PHE A 28 10.91 6.21 25.85
CA PHE A 28 11.99 7.13 26.22
C PHE A 28 12.24 8.10 25.09
N VAL A 29 12.50 9.36 25.41
CA VAL A 29 12.81 10.40 24.45
C VAL A 29 14.04 11.19 24.89
N GLY A 30 14.86 11.59 23.93
CA GLY A 30 16.06 12.38 24.17
C GLY A 30 16.74 12.75 22.86
N PHE A 31 17.87 13.40 22.92
CA PHE A 31 18.67 13.74 21.72
C PHE A 31 19.89 12.83 21.53
N SER A 32 20.17 11.94 22.49
CA SER A 32 21.23 10.94 22.40
C SER A 32 20.89 9.72 23.28
N LYS A 33 21.61 8.61 23.10
CA LYS A 33 21.41 7.40 23.91
C LYS A 33 21.55 7.64 25.43
N ASN A 34 22.37 8.61 25.83
CA ASN A 34 22.66 8.94 27.22
C ASN A 34 21.68 9.95 27.82
N THR A 35 20.85 10.59 27.00
CA THR A 35 19.90 11.63 27.43
C THR A 35 18.45 11.15 27.36
N LEU A 36 18.24 9.86 27.17
CA LEU A 36 16.90 9.26 27.12
C LEU A 36 16.23 9.36 28.50
N ALA A 37 15.10 10.05 28.56
CA ALA A 37 14.22 10.14 29.72
C ALA A 37 12.91 9.42 29.44
N GLU A 38 12.40 8.69 30.44
CA GLU A 38 11.10 8.03 30.32
C GLU A 38 9.97 9.05 30.27
N ILE A 39 9.03 8.83 29.36
CA ILE A 39 7.83 9.65 29.23
C ILE A 39 6.61 8.80 29.61
N THR A 40 5.90 9.23 30.64
CA THR A 40 4.68 8.57 31.10
C THR A 40 3.43 9.06 30.40
N THR A 41 3.48 10.21 29.70
CA THR A 41 2.34 10.78 29.01
C THR A 41 2.22 10.21 27.58
N ARG A 42 1.01 9.82 27.20
CA ARG A 42 0.73 9.28 25.85
C ARG A 42 0.62 10.33 24.74
N GLN A 43 0.78 11.61 25.05
CA GLN A 43 0.64 12.70 24.08
C GLN A 43 1.61 12.58 22.90
N TYR A 44 2.81 12.08 23.14
CA TYR A 44 3.85 11.93 22.13
C TYR A 44 3.56 10.76 21.18
N ILE A 45 3.00 9.65 21.69
CA ILE A 45 2.63 8.48 20.86
C ILE A 45 1.56 8.88 19.84
N ARG A 46 0.64 9.78 20.22
CA ARG A 46 -0.41 10.28 19.31
C ARG A 46 0.13 11.09 18.13
N ARG A 47 1.38 11.57 18.22
CA ARG A 47 2.05 12.30 17.13
C ARG A 47 2.87 11.39 16.22
N LEU A 48 3.09 10.15 16.61
CA LEU A 48 3.73 9.12 15.80
C LEU A 48 2.64 8.26 15.18
N ASN A 49 2.63 8.22 13.89
CA ASN A 49 1.69 7.42 13.12
C ASN A 49 2.47 6.39 12.30
N MET A 50 1.97 5.17 12.21
CA MET A 50 2.51 4.14 11.34
C MET A 50 1.41 3.67 10.41
N GLN A 51 1.67 3.77 9.11
CA GLN A 51 0.79 3.29 8.06
C GLN A 51 1.41 2.03 7.47
N TYR A 52 0.68 0.93 7.57
CA TYR A 52 1.16 -0.39 7.17
C TYR A 52 0.30 -0.96 6.05
N VAL A 53 0.96 -1.52 5.05
CA VAL A 53 0.36 -2.23 3.92
C VAL A 53 0.90 -3.65 3.91
N ASP A 54 0.04 -4.61 4.17
CA ASP A 54 0.32 -6.04 4.18
C ASP A 54 0.42 -6.60 2.75
N THR A 55 1.10 -7.73 2.58
CA THR A 55 1.17 -8.51 1.33
C THR A 55 -0.21 -9.07 0.95
N ASN A 56 -0.97 -9.56 1.93
CA ASN A 56 -2.34 -10.05 1.75
C ASN A 56 -3.33 -8.88 1.64
N ARG A 57 -3.36 -8.25 0.48
CA ARG A 57 -4.23 -7.10 0.22
C ARG A 57 -5.63 -7.59 -0.11
N ASP A 58 -6.53 -7.58 0.88
CA ASP A 58 -7.97 -7.65 0.60
C ASP A 58 -8.40 -6.34 -0.08
N LEU A 59 -8.23 -6.31 -1.40
CA LEU A 59 -8.57 -5.15 -2.21
C LEU A 59 -10.06 -4.78 -2.04
N PHE A 60 -10.94 -5.75 -1.95
CA PHE A 60 -12.38 -5.50 -1.86
C PHE A 60 -12.77 -4.87 -0.54
N GLY A 61 -12.34 -5.49 0.57
CA GLY A 61 -12.58 -4.96 1.90
C GLY A 61 -11.96 -3.58 2.08
N PHE A 62 -10.72 -3.41 1.60
CA PHE A 62 -10.02 -2.14 1.61
C PHE A 62 -10.76 -1.08 0.80
N LEU A 63 -11.06 -1.34 -0.48
CA LEU A 63 -11.72 -0.36 -1.34
C LEU A 63 -13.12 -0.01 -0.83
N LYS A 64 -13.83 -0.97 -0.24
CA LYS A 64 -15.14 -0.72 0.39
C LYS A 64 -15.02 0.22 1.59
N HIS A 65 -14.02 -0.01 2.44
CA HIS A 65 -13.78 0.83 3.63
C HIS A 65 -13.22 2.20 3.25
N GLU A 66 -12.20 2.23 2.41
CA GLU A 66 -11.49 3.46 2.04
C GLU A 66 -12.33 4.40 1.18
N ARG A 67 -13.18 3.86 0.33
CA ARG A 67 -14.14 4.63 -0.45
C ARG A 67 -14.98 5.56 0.44
N VAL A 68 -15.56 5.01 1.50
CA VAL A 68 -16.39 5.79 2.44
C VAL A 68 -15.56 6.90 3.06
N GLN A 69 -14.34 6.60 3.48
CA GLN A 69 -13.43 7.58 4.07
C GLN A 69 -13.03 8.67 3.06
N MET A 70 -12.66 8.28 1.83
CA MET A 70 -12.28 9.22 0.78
C MET A 70 -13.42 10.14 0.39
N LEU A 71 -14.64 9.59 0.20
CA LEU A 71 -15.82 10.39 -0.13
C LEU A 71 -16.17 11.35 1.00
N ARG A 72 -16.08 10.92 2.25
CA ARG A 72 -16.28 11.79 3.40
C ARG A 72 -15.30 12.94 3.43
N LEU A 73 -14.00 12.66 3.30
CA LEU A 73 -12.94 13.68 3.30
C LEU A 73 -13.06 14.64 2.11
N ALA A 74 -13.45 14.13 0.94
CA ALA A 74 -13.72 14.97 -0.22
C ALA A 74 -14.90 15.90 0.04
N LYS A 75 -15.98 15.38 0.64
CA LYS A 75 -17.17 16.16 1.01
C LYS A 75 -16.87 17.27 2.02
N GLU A 76 -16.02 16.98 3.03
CA GLU A 76 -15.59 17.97 4.04
C GLU A 76 -14.77 19.13 3.46
N LYS A 77 -14.16 18.94 2.28
CA LYS A 77 -13.33 19.94 1.59
C LYS A 77 -14.07 20.72 0.50
N LEU A 78 -15.34 20.44 0.27
CA LEU A 78 -16.14 21.15 -0.72
C LEU A 78 -16.37 22.60 -0.32
N SER A 79 -16.42 23.49 -1.30
CA SER A 79 -16.91 24.86 -1.11
C SER A 79 -18.41 24.86 -0.87
N GLU A 80 -18.93 25.93 -0.25
CA GLU A 80 -20.38 26.06 -0.03
C GLU A 80 -21.19 25.99 -1.33
N ALA A 81 -20.68 26.60 -2.41
CA ALA A 81 -21.32 26.56 -3.72
C ALA A 81 -21.40 25.12 -4.28
N ALA A 82 -20.29 24.36 -4.20
CA ALA A 82 -20.27 22.97 -4.67
C ALA A 82 -21.15 22.07 -3.79
N THR A 83 -21.23 22.33 -2.50
CA THR A 83 -22.12 21.59 -1.58
C THR A 83 -23.60 21.81 -1.94
N LEU A 84 -23.96 23.05 -2.30
CA LEU A 84 -25.33 23.37 -2.71
C LEU A 84 -25.69 22.67 -4.03
N GLU A 85 -24.78 22.70 -5.01
CA GLU A 85 -24.95 22.00 -6.29
C GLU A 85 -25.11 20.48 -6.11
N ASP A 86 -24.27 19.86 -5.28
CA ASP A 86 -24.35 18.43 -5.00
C ASP A 86 -25.64 18.07 -4.26
N THR A 87 -26.13 18.96 -3.39
CA THR A 87 -27.43 18.77 -2.71
C THR A 87 -28.59 18.79 -3.72
N GLN A 88 -28.55 19.68 -4.70
CA GLN A 88 -29.56 19.73 -5.78
C GLN A 88 -29.51 18.46 -6.63
N LYS A 89 -28.31 18.01 -7.04
CA LYS A 89 -28.14 16.75 -7.77
C LYS A 89 -28.65 15.53 -6.97
N ALA A 90 -28.42 15.50 -5.66
CA ALA A 90 -28.94 14.42 -4.82
C ALA A 90 -30.48 14.40 -4.77
N ALA A 91 -31.11 15.58 -4.74
CA ALA A 91 -32.59 15.68 -4.83
C ALA A 91 -33.12 15.18 -6.19
N GLU A 92 -32.46 15.55 -7.29
CA GLU A 92 -32.82 15.04 -8.63
C GLU A 92 -32.66 13.51 -8.74
N ILE A 93 -31.60 12.96 -8.15
CA ILE A 93 -31.38 11.49 -8.08
C ILE A 93 -32.50 10.84 -7.30
N GLN A 94 -32.90 11.42 -6.16
CA GLN A 94 -34.02 10.91 -5.35
C GLN A 94 -35.34 10.88 -6.14
N GLU A 95 -35.63 11.91 -6.89
CA GLU A 95 -36.82 11.99 -7.72
C GLU A 95 -36.85 10.90 -8.82
N LYS A 96 -35.68 10.70 -9.48
CA LYS A 96 -35.52 9.63 -10.46
C LYS A 96 -35.66 8.23 -9.84
N LEU A 97 -35.11 8.01 -8.63
CA LEU A 97 -35.28 6.73 -7.90
C LEU A 97 -36.73 6.48 -7.55
N ASN A 98 -37.46 7.50 -7.12
CA ASN A 98 -38.91 7.38 -6.86
C ASN A 98 -39.68 7.00 -8.12
N SER A 99 -39.33 7.61 -9.27
CA SER A 99 -39.92 7.26 -10.56
C SER A 99 -39.63 5.82 -10.98
N ILE A 100 -38.37 5.36 -10.81
CA ILE A 100 -37.98 3.96 -11.10
C ILE A 100 -38.77 3.00 -10.20
N ASN A 101 -38.86 3.28 -8.89
CA ASN A 101 -39.62 2.45 -7.95
C ASN A 101 -41.09 2.36 -8.32
N ALA A 102 -41.70 3.47 -8.73
CA ALA A 102 -43.10 3.49 -9.22
C ALA A 102 -43.28 2.62 -10.47
N GLN A 103 -42.35 2.72 -11.44
CA GLN A 103 -42.37 1.90 -12.64
C GLN A 103 -42.21 0.40 -12.33
N VAL A 104 -41.26 0.04 -11.47
CA VAL A 104 -41.04 -1.35 -11.04
C VAL A 104 -42.30 -1.89 -10.34
N SER A 105 -42.86 -1.13 -9.42
CA SER A 105 -44.08 -1.53 -8.70
C SER A 105 -45.31 -1.69 -9.62
N SER A 106 -45.34 -1.01 -10.77
CA SER A 106 -46.43 -1.11 -11.74
C SER A 106 -46.29 -2.27 -12.73
N MET A 107 -45.21 -3.03 -12.69
CA MET A 107 -45.02 -4.18 -13.59
C MET A 107 -46.04 -5.28 -13.28
N HIS A 108 -46.73 -5.83 -14.27
CA HIS A 108 -47.80 -6.77 -14.12
C HIS A 108 -47.44 -8.02 -13.30
N TYR A 109 -46.26 -8.59 -13.51
CA TYR A 109 -45.83 -9.77 -12.75
C TYR A 109 -45.55 -9.44 -11.28
N ILE A 110 -45.15 -8.21 -10.96
CA ILE A 110 -44.89 -7.72 -9.61
C ILE A 110 -46.22 -7.49 -8.88
N THR A 111 -47.16 -6.79 -9.51
CA THR A 111 -48.49 -6.58 -8.95
C THR A 111 -49.22 -7.90 -8.73
N SER A 112 -49.21 -8.79 -9.72
CA SER A 112 -49.84 -10.11 -9.61
C SER A 112 -49.25 -10.99 -8.48
N ALA A 113 -47.93 -10.93 -8.26
CA ALA A 113 -47.27 -11.64 -7.18
C ALA A 113 -47.71 -11.12 -5.79
N LEU A 114 -48.00 -9.82 -5.68
CA LEU A 114 -48.37 -9.19 -4.42
C LEU A 114 -49.89 -9.21 -4.15
N ASP A 115 -50.72 -9.38 -5.18
CA ASP A 115 -52.18 -9.39 -5.02
C ASP A 115 -52.66 -10.43 -3.99
N HIS A 116 -52.11 -11.65 -4.08
CA HIS A 116 -52.45 -12.71 -3.12
C HIS A 116 -51.92 -12.38 -1.72
N VAL A 117 -50.73 -11.82 -1.60
CA VAL A 117 -50.14 -11.46 -0.29
C VAL A 117 -50.98 -10.35 0.36
N ASN A 118 -51.33 -9.33 -0.41
CA ASN A 118 -52.15 -8.21 0.08
C ASN A 118 -53.56 -8.63 0.44
N GLN A 119 -54.17 -9.57 -0.31
CA GLN A 119 -55.47 -10.15 0.05
C GLN A 119 -55.42 -10.91 1.39
N GLU A 120 -54.39 -11.73 1.61
CA GLU A 120 -54.23 -12.43 2.89
C GLU A 120 -53.90 -11.48 4.04
N LEU A 121 -53.06 -10.45 3.77
CA LEU A 121 -52.73 -9.42 4.76
C LEU A 121 -54.00 -8.67 5.21
N GLY A 122 -54.87 -8.29 4.28
CA GLY A 122 -56.16 -7.65 4.61
C GLY A 122 -57.07 -8.50 5.49
N LYS A 123 -57.05 -9.85 5.32
CA LYS A 123 -57.78 -10.79 6.19
C LYS A 123 -57.20 -10.91 7.61
N LEU A 124 -55.89 -10.70 7.73
CA LEU A 124 -55.16 -10.81 9.01
C LEU A 124 -55.11 -9.50 9.79
N SER A 125 -55.29 -8.36 9.11
CA SER A 125 -55.22 -7.02 9.72
C SER A 125 -56.53 -6.64 10.38
N ILE A 126 -56.51 -6.40 11.69
CA ILE A 126 -57.71 -6.02 12.49
C ILE A 126 -57.83 -4.49 12.60
N HIS A 127 -56.70 -3.74 12.52
CA HIS A 127 -56.69 -2.30 12.75
C HIS A 127 -56.00 -1.47 11.67
N ASN A 128 -55.41 -2.10 10.62
CA ASN A 128 -54.62 -1.45 9.58
C ASN A 128 -55.01 -2.00 8.20
N GLU A 129 -56.30 -1.87 7.84
CA GLU A 129 -56.85 -2.41 6.59
C GLU A 129 -56.25 -1.77 5.32
N ASP A 130 -55.69 -0.56 5.43
CA ASP A 130 -55.06 0.19 4.32
C ASP A 130 -53.58 -0.14 4.08
N GLN A 131 -52.98 -1.06 4.86
CA GLN A 131 -51.59 -1.42 4.68
C GLN A 131 -51.41 -2.41 3.52
N THR A 132 -50.52 -2.09 2.63
CA THR A 132 -50.13 -2.93 1.48
C THR A 132 -48.66 -3.23 1.48
N VAL A 133 -48.31 -4.43 1.05
CA VAL A 133 -46.93 -4.82 0.80
C VAL A 133 -46.53 -4.42 -0.62
N GLN A 134 -45.34 -3.86 -0.77
CA GLN A 134 -44.79 -3.46 -2.06
C GLN A 134 -43.36 -3.98 -2.21
N PHE A 135 -42.96 -4.31 -3.42
CA PHE A 135 -41.53 -4.49 -3.74
C PHE A 135 -40.90 -3.14 -4.01
N ILE A 136 -39.77 -2.90 -3.40
CA ILE A 136 -38.94 -1.71 -3.63
C ILE A 136 -37.71 -2.16 -4.40
N ALA A 137 -37.41 -1.50 -5.52
CA ALA A 137 -36.22 -1.81 -6.34
C ALA A 137 -34.95 -1.30 -5.63
N GLY A 138 -34.18 -2.20 -5.07
CA GLY A 138 -32.86 -1.93 -4.51
C GLY A 138 -32.81 -0.79 -3.51
N GLU A 139 -31.93 0.15 -3.71
CA GLU A 139 -31.80 1.35 -2.88
C GLU A 139 -32.84 2.39 -3.27
N SER A 140 -33.76 2.66 -2.39
CA SER A 140 -34.81 3.68 -2.60
C SER A 140 -34.42 5.07 -2.08
N ASP A 141 -33.27 5.20 -1.49
CA ASP A 141 -32.71 6.42 -0.89
C ASP A 141 -31.43 6.82 -1.63
N ALA A 142 -31.37 8.06 -2.11
CA ALA A 142 -30.21 8.59 -2.84
C ALA A 142 -28.94 8.58 -1.98
N GLY A 143 -29.06 8.80 -0.66
CA GLY A 143 -27.94 8.73 0.28
C GLY A 143 -27.34 7.31 0.32
N LYS A 144 -28.18 6.29 0.49
CA LYS A 144 -27.75 4.89 0.47
C LYS A 144 -27.16 4.46 -0.86
N LEU A 145 -27.73 4.93 -1.98
CA LEU A 145 -27.17 4.68 -3.31
C LEU A 145 -25.76 5.28 -3.43
N LEU A 146 -25.55 6.51 -2.98
CA LEU A 146 -24.24 7.16 -2.96
C LEU A 146 -23.27 6.50 -1.98
N ASP A 147 -23.76 6.00 -0.86
CA ASP A 147 -22.95 5.23 0.10
C ASP A 147 -22.52 3.86 -0.45
N ASN A 148 -23.26 3.30 -1.40
CA ASN A 148 -22.98 2.00 -2.03
C ASN A 148 -22.22 2.07 -3.37
N LEU A 149 -21.68 3.25 -3.74
CA LEU A 149 -20.86 3.39 -4.93
C LEU A 149 -19.68 2.42 -4.92
N SER A 150 -19.40 1.76 -6.02
CA SER A 150 -18.24 0.91 -6.18
C SER A 150 -17.17 1.60 -7.00
N LEU A 151 -15.91 1.42 -6.61
CA LEU A 151 -14.80 1.87 -7.43
C LEU A 151 -14.68 0.93 -8.63
N ALA A 152 -14.73 1.51 -9.84
CA ALA A 152 -14.51 0.78 -11.08
C ALA A 152 -13.44 1.50 -11.89
N TYR A 153 -12.65 0.76 -12.66
CA TYR A 153 -11.80 1.39 -13.67
C TYR A 153 -12.45 1.27 -15.05
N SER A 154 -12.28 2.29 -15.86
CA SER A 154 -12.78 2.27 -17.25
C SER A 154 -11.66 1.87 -18.19
N SER A 155 -11.94 0.95 -19.09
CA SER A 155 -11.08 0.62 -20.21
C SER A 155 -11.93 0.63 -21.48
N ALA A 156 -11.59 1.45 -22.45
CA ALA A 156 -12.32 1.58 -23.71
C ALA A 156 -13.84 1.80 -23.50
N ASP A 157 -14.20 2.75 -22.67
CA ASP A 157 -15.58 3.16 -22.33
C ASP A 157 -16.44 2.11 -21.58
N HIS A 158 -15.85 0.99 -21.18
CA HIS A 158 -16.54 0.00 -20.35
C HIS A 158 -16.02 0.03 -18.89
N PRO A 159 -16.89 0.32 -17.92
CA PRO A 159 -16.51 0.21 -16.50
C PRO A 159 -16.32 -1.26 -16.13
N LEU A 160 -15.14 -1.58 -15.63
CA LEU A 160 -14.81 -2.90 -15.10
C LEU A 160 -14.63 -2.79 -13.60
N THR A 161 -15.38 -3.58 -12.86
CA THR A 161 -15.31 -3.58 -11.38
C THR A 161 -13.99 -4.13 -10.85
N LEU A 162 -13.28 -4.93 -11.67
CA LEU A 162 -12.01 -5.54 -11.32
C LEU A 162 -11.16 -5.85 -12.55
N GLY A 163 -9.84 -5.73 -12.34
CA GLY A 163 -8.81 -6.22 -13.26
C GLY A 163 -8.17 -7.52 -12.76
N GLY A 164 -7.11 -7.96 -13.41
CA GLY A 164 -6.23 -8.99 -12.86
C GLY A 164 -5.47 -8.47 -11.62
N ASP A 165 -4.86 -9.39 -10.85
CA ASP A 165 -4.24 -9.10 -9.55
C ASP A 165 -3.22 -7.96 -9.58
N GLY A 166 -2.41 -7.87 -10.63
CA GLY A 166 -1.46 -6.77 -10.78
C GLY A 166 -2.14 -5.40 -10.92
N ARG A 167 -3.26 -5.32 -11.65
CA ARG A 167 -4.04 -4.08 -11.79
C ARG A 167 -4.72 -3.72 -10.48
N ASN A 168 -5.27 -4.71 -9.80
CA ASN A 168 -5.89 -4.54 -8.50
C ASN A 168 -4.89 -4.03 -7.46
N ASN A 169 -3.66 -4.56 -7.46
CA ASN A 169 -2.58 -4.09 -6.62
C ASN A 169 -2.22 -2.61 -6.91
N GLN A 170 -2.15 -2.22 -8.19
CA GLN A 170 -1.91 -0.83 -8.58
C GLN A 170 -3.02 0.11 -8.08
N ILE A 171 -4.29 -0.29 -8.22
CA ILE A 171 -5.45 0.50 -7.75
C ILE A 171 -5.40 0.64 -6.23
N PHE A 172 -5.12 -0.46 -5.51
CA PHE A 172 -4.95 -0.45 -4.07
C PHE A 172 -3.89 0.56 -3.62
N LEU A 173 -2.66 0.44 -4.16
CA LEU A 173 -1.55 1.33 -3.80
C LEU A 173 -1.84 2.78 -4.16
N ALA A 174 -2.41 3.05 -5.34
CA ALA A 174 -2.77 4.40 -5.76
C ALA A 174 -3.82 5.02 -4.82
N THR A 175 -4.85 4.25 -4.46
CA THR A 175 -5.91 4.70 -3.54
C THR A 175 -5.35 4.97 -2.15
N TRP A 176 -4.50 4.05 -1.64
CA TRP A 176 -3.87 4.19 -0.35
C TRP A 176 -2.95 5.43 -0.29
N ILE A 177 -2.11 5.65 -1.30
CA ILE A 177 -1.21 6.81 -1.38
C ILE A 177 -2.02 8.12 -1.49
N ALA A 178 -3.07 8.15 -2.32
CA ALA A 178 -3.94 9.31 -2.44
C ALA A 178 -4.57 9.70 -1.09
N LYS A 179 -5.02 8.71 -0.31
CA LYS A 179 -5.53 8.90 1.05
C LYS A 179 -4.48 9.53 1.97
N GLN A 180 -3.25 8.98 1.97
CA GLN A 180 -2.17 9.51 2.81
C GLN A 180 -1.89 10.98 2.51
N ASN A 181 -1.87 11.37 1.23
CA ASN A 181 -1.68 12.76 0.82
C ASN A 181 -2.80 13.70 1.31
N ILE A 182 -4.05 13.21 1.35
CA ILE A 182 -5.19 13.98 1.86
C ILE A 182 -5.12 14.15 3.40
N GLN A 183 -4.66 13.12 4.11
CA GLN A 183 -4.60 13.08 5.57
C GLN A 183 -3.31 13.65 6.16
N LYS A 184 -2.35 14.03 5.32
CA LYS A 184 -1.05 14.56 5.77
C LYS A 184 -1.26 15.79 6.66
N SER A 185 -0.69 15.73 7.85
CA SER A 185 -0.71 16.83 8.84
C SER A 185 0.71 17.15 9.27
N ILE A 186 1.02 18.43 9.40
CA ILE A 186 2.32 18.93 9.89
C ILE A 186 2.56 18.50 11.36
N ASP A 187 1.49 18.21 12.08
CA ASP A 187 1.54 17.86 13.50
C ASP A 187 1.88 16.39 13.77
N HIS A 188 1.96 15.55 12.74
CA HIS A 188 2.22 14.12 12.88
C HIS A 188 3.45 13.71 12.10
N VAL A 189 4.25 12.83 12.70
CA VAL A 189 5.32 12.10 12.03
C VAL A 189 4.76 10.75 11.61
N THR A 190 4.71 10.49 10.32
CA THR A 190 4.18 9.24 9.78
C THR A 190 5.30 8.40 9.21
N PHE A 191 5.37 7.13 9.63
CA PHE A 191 6.21 6.10 9.03
C PHE A 191 5.35 5.23 8.15
N TYR A 192 5.83 4.92 6.96
CA TYR A 192 5.16 4.03 6.02
C TYR A 192 5.88 2.70 5.98
N ALA A 193 5.16 1.61 6.10
CA ALA A 193 5.68 0.26 5.92
C ALA A 193 4.86 -0.45 4.84
N ILE A 194 5.52 -0.89 3.76
CA ILE A 194 4.88 -1.50 2.60
C ILE A 194 5.54 -2.86 2.37
N GLU A 195 4.77 -3.93 2.52
CA GLU A 195 5.24 -5.27 2.24
C GLU A 195 5.02 -5.63 0.78
N GLU A 196 6.08 -6.15 0.15
CA GLU A 196 6.09 -6.71 -1.20
C GLU A 196 5.22 -5.92 -2.20
N PRO A 197 5.51 -4.61 -2.41
CA PRO A 197 4.70 -3.77 -3.29
C PRO A 197 4.67 -4.29 -4.74
N GLU A 198 5.63 -5.13 -5.10
CA GLU A 198 5.75 -5.78 -6.40
C GLU A 198 4.79 -6.93 -6.65
N ALA A 199 4.05 -7.40 -5.66
CA ALA A 199 3.18 -8.57 -5.80
C ALA A 199 2.28 -8.46 -7.04
N HIS A 200 2.33 -9.49 -7.90
CA HIS A 200 1.60 -9.60 -9.16
C HIS A 200 1.93 -8.53 -10.23
N LEU A 201 2.99 -7.73 -10.04
CA LEU A 201 3.39 -6.70 -11.01
C LEU A 201 4.45 -7.22 -11.99
N HIS A 202 4.30 -6.85 -13.25
CA HIS A 202 5.32 -7.09 -14.27
C HIS A 202 6.59 -6.25 -13.99
N PRO A 203 7.82 -6.68 -14.38
CA PRO A 203 9.06 -5.97 -14.11
C PRO A 203 9.07 -4.47 -14.42
N HIS A 204 8.47 -4.05 -15.53
CA HIS A 204 8.36 -2.63 -15.86
C HIS A 204 7.49 -1.86 -14.88
N GLN A 205 6.40 -2.46 -14.41
CA GLN A 205 5.51 -1.86 -13.42
C GLN A 205 6.17 -1.77 -12.04
N GLN A 206 6.99 -2.77 -11.68
CA GLN A 206 7.77 -2.75 -10.43
C GLN A 206 8.75 -1.57 -10.41
N ARG A 207 9.50 -1.36 -11.51
CA ARG A 207 10.40 -0.20 -11.63
C ARG A 207 9.67 1.13 -11.56
N LYS A 208 8.51 1.23 -12.24
CA LYS A 208 7.69 2.45 -12.21
C LYS A 208 7.11 2.72 -10.81
N LEU A 209 6.73 1.68 -10.10
CA LEU A 209 6.26 1.77 -8.72
C LEU A 209 7.37 2.27 -7.78
N SER A 210 8.59 1.74 -7.90
CA SER A 210 9.74 2.19 -7.11
C SER A 210 10.04 3.68 -7.32
N GLU A 211 10.06 4.11 -8.58
CA GLU A 211 10.23 5.52 -8.95
C GLU A 211 9.11 6.40 -8.37
N TYR A 212 7.88 5.91 -8.42
CA TYR A 212 6.74 6.62 -7.87
C TYR A 212 6.84 6.77 -6.34
N ILE A 213 7.20 5.70 -5.62
CA ILE A 213 7.38 5.73 -4.16
C ILE A 213 8.49 6.73 -3.78
N GLN A 214 9.65 6.70 -4.45
CA GLN A 214 10.75 7.62 -4.19
C GLN A 214 10.36 9.09 -4.38
N ASN A 215 9.55 9.39 -5.38
CA ASN A 215 9.21 10.77 -5.73
C ASN A 215 8.04 11.34 -4.92
N HIS A 216 7.18 10.50 -4.34
CA HIS A 216 5.94 10.95 -3.71
C HIS A 216 5.95 10.89 -2.18
N PHE A 217 6.83 10.10 -1.58
CA PHE A 217 6.99 10.06 -0.14
C PHE A 217 8.18 10.91 0.30
N ASN A 218 7.90 12.01 1.01
CA ASN A 218 8.92 12.82 1.67
C ASN A 218 9.21 12.36 3.11
N ASP A 219 8.43 11.39 3.58
CA ASP A 219 8.51 10.81 4.91
C ASP A 219 9.29 9.48 4.83
N GLN A 220 9.62 8.90 5.99
CA GLN A 220 10.36 7.65 6.03
C GLN A 220 9.48 6.47 5.59
N VAL A 221 9.94 5.74 4.57
CA VAL A 221 9.28 4.54 4.04
C VAL A 221 10.17 3.33 4.27
N PHE A 222 9.58 2.26 4.81
CA PHE A 222 10.18 0.93 4.88
C PHE A 222 9.48 0.04 3.85
N ILE A 223 10.26 -0.63 3.03
CA ILE A 223 9.75 -1.54 2.01
C ILE A 223 10.39 -2.90 2.21
N THR A 224 9.60 -3.96 2.29
CA THR A 224 10.11 -5.32 2.13
C THR A 224 9.92 -5.76 0.69
N SER A 225 10.92 -6.44 0.13
CA SER A 225 10.87 -6.86 -1.27
C SER A 225 11.76 -8.07 -1.50
N HIS A 226 11.30 -8.97 -2.37
CA HIS A 226 12.10 -10.05 -2.96
C HIS A 226 12.49 -9.76 -4.41
N SER A 227 12.22 -8.55 -4.92
CA SER A 227 12.44 -8.20 -6.32
C SER A 227 13.74 -7.45 -6.55
N PRO A 228 14.63 -7.98 -7.41
CA PRO A 228 15.80 -7.23 -7.91
C PRO A 228 15.40 -5.95 -8.65
N HIS A 229 14.23 -5.95 -9.29
CA HIS A 229 13.72 -4.77 -10.01
C HIS A 229 13.34 -3.62 -9.07
N ILE A 230 12.85 -3.95 -7.87
CA ILE A 230 12.63 -2.97 -6.80
C ILE A 230 13.97 -2.53 -6.24
N ALA A 231 14.81 -3.46 -5.78
CA ALA A 231 16.09 -3.17 -5.15
C ALA A 231 17.01 -2.31 -6.02
N SER A 232 17.05 -2.56 -7.34
CA SER A 232 17.88 -1.80 -8.29
C SER A 232 17.57 -0.31 -8.39
N ARG A 233 16.45 0.15 -7.85
CA ARG A 233 16.00 1.55 -7.91
C ARG A 233 16.31 2.35 -6.66
N PHE A 234 16.63 1.68 -5.57
CA PHE A 234 16.96 2.34 -4.30
C PHE A 234 18.47 2.48 -4.11
N ASP A 235 18.85 3.47 -3.31
CA ASP A 235 20.26 3.63 -2.91
C ASP A 235 20.72 2.35 -2.18
N PRO A 236 21.79 1.71 -2.62
CA PRO A 236 22.34 0.53 -1.95
C PRO A 236 22.59 0.70 -0.44
N GLN A 237 22.86 1.92 0.02
CA GLN A 237 23.05 2.22 1.44
C GLN A 237 21.73 2.13 2.24
N SER A 238 20.59 2.30 1.57
CA SER A 238 19.26 2.17 2.20
C SER A 238 18.79 0.72 2.29
N ILE A 239 19.49 -0.21 1.64
CA ILE A 239 19.15 -1.63 1.61
C ILE A 239 19.65 -2.31 2.89
N VAL A 240 18.74 -3.00 3.56
CA VAL A 240 19.02 -3.85 4.71
C VAL A 240 18.74 -5.29 4.31
N ARG A 241 19.78 -6.12 4.20
CA ARG A 241 19.62 -7.54 3.94
C ARG A 241 19.35 -8.30 5.24
N LEU A 242 18.25 -9.03 5.27
CA LEU A 242 17.95 -9.97 6.34
C LEU A 242 18.40 -11.38 5.92
N TYR A 243 19.14 -12.07 6.77
CA TYR A 243 19.63 -13.42 6.50
C TYR A 243 19.63 -14.29 7.74
N PRO A 244 19.39 -15.61 7.60
CA PRO A 244 19.48 -16.54 8.72
C PRO A 244 20.93 -16.83 9.07
N LYS A 245 21.26 -16.83 10.38
CA LYS A 245 22.53 -17.33 10.87
C LYS A 245 22.30 -18.10 12.16
N ALA A 246 22.57 -19.40 12.13
CA ALA A 246 22.22 -20.35 13.21
C ALA A 246 20.70 -20.31 13.50
N LYS A 247 20.28 -19.89 14.69
CA LYS A 247 18.87 -19.85 15.10
C LYS A 247 18.25 -18.45 15.03
N TYR A 248 18.95 -17.47 14.51
CA TYR A 248 18.54 -16.06 14.53
C TYR A 248 18.54 -15.47 13.14
N THR A 249 17.67 -14.48 12.94
CA THR A 249 17.73 -13.59 11.78
C THR A 249 18.69 -12.44 12.09
N HIS A 250 19.63 -12.22 11.20
CA HIS A 250 20.59 -11.11 11.24
C HIS A 250 20.25 -10.09 10.19
N ALA A 251 20.60 -8.84 10.46
CA ALA A 251 20.46 -7.73 9.51
C ALA A 251 21.85 -7.22 9.14
N ALA A 252 22.18 -7.24 7.87
CA ALA A 252 23.31 -6.52 7.32
C ALA A 252 22.84 -5.13 6.89
N CYS A 253 23.33 -4.11 7.56
CA CYS A 253 23.04 -2.71 7.27
C CYS A 253 24.34 -1.95 7.01
N GLY A 254 24.24 -0.80 6.33
CA GLY A 254 25.40 -0.03 5.90
C GLY A 254 25.98 -0.52 4.57
N GLY A 255 25.21 -1.23 3.82
CA GLY A 255 25.26 -1.89 2.51
C GLY A 255 26.46 -1.72 1.59
N CYS A 256 27.19 -0.63 1.70
CA CYS A 256 28.38 -0.37 0.90
C CYS A 256 29.47 0.21 1.77
N SER A 257 30.70 -0.30 1.59
CA SER A 257 31.86 0.24 2.28
C SER A 257 32.05 1.73 1.96
N SER A 258 32.68 2.48 2.84
CA SER A 258 32.99 3.90 2.65
C SER A 258 33.80 4.19 1.37
N MET A 259 34.41 3.16 0.78
CA MET A 259 35.06 3.25 -0.55
C MET A 259 34.03 3.39 -1.68
N LEU A 260 32.86 2.81 -1.56
CA LEU A 260 31.78 2.92 -2.54
C LEU A 260 31.10 4.28 -2.52
N GLN A 261 31.20 5.07 -1.45
CA GLN A 261 30.62 6.42 -1.42
C GLN A 261 31.14 7.33 -2.55
N LYS A 262 32.37 7.14 -2.99
CA LYS A 262 32.96 7.85 -4.16
C LYS A 262 32.50 7.29 -5.51
N VAL A 263 32.06 6.03 -5.54
CA VAL A 263 31.67 5.29 -6.76
C VAL A 263 30.15 5.10 -6.85
N ILE A 264 29.39 5.49 -5.81
CA ILE A 264 27.93 5.30 -5.75
C ILE A 264 27.21 5.96 -6.92
N LEU A 265 27.63 7.12 -7.38
CA LEU A 265 27.06 7.74 -8.58
C LEU A 265 27.30 6.86 -9.82
N ASP A 266 28.44 6.24 -9.94
CA ASP A 266 28.76 5.29 -11.02
C ASP A 266 28.10 3.93 -10.82
N PHE A 267 28.05 3.44 -9.57
CA PHE A 267 27.44 2.16 -9.23
C PHE A 267 25.93 2.20 -9.30
N GLY A 268 25.30 3.28 -8.83
CA GLY A 268 23.85 3.49 -8.94
C GLY A 268 23.37 3.51 -10.39
N TYR A 269 24.15 4.06 -11.30
CA TYR A 269 23.88 4.01 -12.74
C TYR A 269 23.99 2.59 -13.33
N ARG A 270 24.82 1.73 -12.74
CA ARG A 270 25.10 0.36 -13.21
C ARG A 270 24.32 -0.73 -12.49
N LEU A 271 23.64 -0.39 -11.40
CA LEU A 271 22.75 -1.32 -10.72
C LEU A 271 21.53 -1.55 -11.60
N ASN A 272 21.59 -2.60 -12.40
CA ASN A 272 20.44 -3.09 -13.14
C ASN A 272 19.80 -4.28 -12.37
N SER A 273 18.70 -4.78 -12.85
CA SER A 273 18.01 -5.89 -12.20
C SER A 273 18.84 -7.18 -12.11
N LEU A 274 19.82 -7.39 -13.02
CA LEU A 274 20.70 -8.55 -12.98
C LEU A 274 21.75 -8.39 -11.88
N SER A 275 22.39 -7.22 -11.79
CA SER A 275 23.38 -6.98 -10.72
C SER A 275 22.72 -6.81 -9.35
N ALA A 276 21.44 -6.45 -9.28
CA ALA A 276 20.70 -6.37 -8.02
C ALA A 276 20.35 -7.74 -7.40
N GLU A 277 20.49 -8.83 -8.15
CA GLU A 277 20.39 -10.19 -7.61
C GLU A 277 21.40 -10.46 -6.50
N VAL A 278 22.55 -9.78 -6.50
CA VAL A 278 23.58 -9.91 -5.44
C VAL A 278 23.03 -9.68 -4.03
N PHE A 279 22.01 -8.83 -3.89
CA PHE A 279 21.40 -8.57 -2.57
C PHE A 279 20.67 -9.78 -2.00
N PHE A 280 20.31 -10.73 -2.86
CA PHE A 280 19.55 -11.93 -2.48
C PHE A 280 20.42 -13.19 -2.44
N ALA A 281 21.61 -13.17 -3.09
CA ALA A 281 22.50 -14.32 -3.16
C ALA A 281 23.26 -14.55 -1.84
N ASP A 282 23.59 -15.80 -1.53
CA ASP A 282 24.48 -16.18 -0.43
C ASP A 282 25.94 -16.15 -0.83
N GLY A 283 26.21 -16.30 -2.12
CA GLY A 283 27.53 -16.16 -2.72
C GLY A 283 27.47 -15.43 -4.05
N VAL A 284 28.48 -14.60 -4.32
CA VAL A 284 28.61 -13.90 -5.60
C VAL A 284 29.91 -14.25 -6.24
N PHE A 285 29.85 -14.72 -7.49
CA PHE A 285 31.03 -14.98 -8.31
C PHE A 285 31.18 -13.88 -9.35
N LEU A 286 32.17 -13.03 -9.15
CA LEU A 286 32.46 -11.91 -10.04
C LEU A 286 33.35 -12.35 -11.19
N VAL A 287 32.98 -11.95 -12.41
CA VAL A 287 33.73 -12.25 -13.66
C VAL A 287 33.88 -10.96 -14.48
N GLU A 288 34.88 -10.93 -15.41
CA GLU A 288 35.18 -9.73 -16.18
C GLU A 288 34.09 -9.36 -17.19
N GLY A 289 33.51 -10.35 -17.85
CA GLY A 289 32.58 -10.13 -18.95
C GLY A 289 31.46 -11.15 -19.08
N THR A 290 30.49 -10.83 -19.93
CA THR A 290 29.33 -11.69 -20.21
C THR A 290 29.72 -13.08 -20.75
N SER A 291 30.80 -13.18 -21.52
CA SER A 291 31.28 -14.46 -22.05
C SER A 291 31.65 -15.42 -20.93
N GLU A 292 32.23 -14.91 -19.84
CA GLU A 292 32.60 -15.71 -18.68
C GLU A 292 31.36 -16.11 -17.87
N VAL A 293 30.36 -15.25 -17.77
CA VAL A 293 29.07 -15.62 -17.17
C VAL A 293 28.50 -16.85 -17.86
N LEU A 294 28.43 -16.84 -19.20
CA LEU A 294 27.94 -17.96 -19.99
C LEU A 294 28.83 -19.21 -19.83
N PHE A 295 30.14 -19.02 -19.85
CA PHE A 295 31.10 -20.10 -19.68
C PHE A 295 30.95 -20.79 -18.31
N TYR A 296 30.91 -20.04 -17.22
CA TYR A 296 30.81 -20.63 -15.88
C TYR A 296 29.44 -21.26 -15.60
N HIS A 297 28.36 -20.75 -16.17
CA HIS A 297 27.07 -21.45 -16.14
C HIS A 297 27.12 -22.79 -16.88
N ALA A 298 27.77 -22.84 -18.06
CA ALA A 298 27.95 -24.07 -18.81
C ALA A 298 28.86 -25.05 -18.08
N LEU A 299 29.96 -24.56 -17.51
CA LEU A 299 30.90 -25.37 -16.72
C LEU A 299 30.22 -25.94 -15.46
N ALA A 300 29.46 -25.15 -14.72
CA ALA A 300 28.71 -25.61 -13.56
C ALA A 300 27.76 -26.77 -13.92
N ARG A 301 27.03 -26.62 -15.03
CA ARG A 301 26.17 -27.71 -15.56
C ARG A 301 26.98 -28.96 -15.91
N ALA A 302 28.14 -28.82 -16.59
CA ALA A 302 28.99 -29.97 -16.96
C ALA A 302 29.54 -30.68 -15.72
N LEU A 303 29.79 -29.95 -14.64
CA LEU A 303 30.27 -30.51 -13.37
C LEU A 303 29.11 -30.93 -12.43
N SER A 304 27.87 -30.84 -12.87
CA SER A 304 26.69 -31.12 -12.05
C SER A 304 26.59 -30.26 -10.79
N ILE A 305 27.09 -29.02 -10.86
CA ILE A 305 26.97 -28.02 -9.81
C ILE A 305 25.72 -27.18 -10.09
N ASP A 306 24.77 -27.21 -9.15
CA ASP A 306 23.55 -26.44 -9.20
C ASP A 306 23.76 -25.11 -8.46
N LEU A 307 23.98 -24.04 -9.23
CA LEU A 307 24.25 -22.70 -8.68
C LEU A 307 23.02 -22.11 -8.01
N ASP A 308 21.82 -22.38 -8.53
CA ASP A 308 20.56 -21.89 -7.95
C ASP A 308 20.33 -22.54 -6.57
N ARG A 309 20.58 -23.85 -6.45
CA ARG A 309 20.51 -24.57 -5.17
C ARG A 309 21.52 -24.03 -4.13
N LEU A 310 22.67 -23.56 -4.61
CA LEU A 310 23.72 -22.97 -3.76
C LEU A 310 23.45 -21.49 -3.46
N ASN A 311 22.42 -20.91 -4.07
CA ASN A 311 22.12 -19.48 -4.03
C ASN A 311 23.33 -18.60 -4.39
N VAL A 312 24.04 -18.99 -5.48
CA VAL A 312 25.22 -18.31 -6.01
C VAL A 312 24.89 -17.62 -7.33
N SER A 313 25.10 -16.32 -7.38
CA SER A 313 24.95 -15.51 -8.60
C SER A 313 26.30 -15.25 -9.27
N ILE A 314 26.35 -15.36 -10.60
CA ILE A 314 27.53 -14.99 -11.39
C ILE A 314 27.30 -13.65 -12.05
N ILE A 315 28.11 -12.65 -11.73
CA ILE A 315 27.93 -11.27 -12.15
C ILE A 315 29.15 -10.76 -12.93
N SER A 316 28.90 -10.18 -14.09
CA SER A 316 29.93 -9.49 -14.87
C SER A 316 30.21 -8.10 -14.28
N VAL A 317 31.52 -7.78 -14.10
CA VAL A 317 31.95 -6.42 -13.73
C VAL A 317 32.14 -5.50 -14.94
N GLU A 318 31.82 -5.97 -16.14
CA GLU A 318 31.85 -5.22 -17.41
C GLU A 318 33.15 -4.45 -17.68
N GLY A 319 34.29 -5.07 -17.35
CA GLY A 319 35.62 -4.53 -17.61
C GLY A 319 36.08 -3.40 -16.70
N ILE A 320 35.34 -3.06 -15.63
CA ILE A 320 35.68 -1.95 -14.72
C ILE A 320 36.64 -2.40 -13.63
N GLY A 321 36.85 -3.70 -13.51
CA GLY A 321 37.59 -4.31 -12.44
C GLY A 321 36.75 -4.66 -11.23
N PHE A 322 37.27 -5.57 -10.40
CA PHE A 322 36.53 -6.17 -9.28
C PHE A 322 36.42 -5.26 -8.06
N LYS A 323 37.35 -4.30 -7.91
CA LYS A 323 37.43 -3.47 -6.71
C LYS A 323 36.15 -2.73 -6.29
N PRO A 324 35.33 -2.23 -7.22
CA PRO A 324 34.05 -1.60 -6.86
C PRO A 324 33.01 -2.57 -6.29
N TYR A 325 33.18 -3.88 -6.49
CA TYR A 325 32.22 -4.92 -6.09
C TYR A 325 32.64 -5.70 -4.84
N VAL A 326 33.84 -5.48 -4.32
CA VAL A 326 34.43 -6.10 -3.13
C VAL A 326 34.54 -5.09 -2.00
#